data_003bca26496e134d8d5590045c805f4c
#
_entry.id   003bca26496e134d8d5590045c805f4c
#
_cell.length_a   1.000
_cell.length_b   1.000
_cell.length_c   1.000
_cell.angle_alpha   90.00
_cell.angle_beta   90.00
_cell.angle_gamma   90.00
#
_symmetry.space_group_name_H-M   'P 1'
#
loop_
_entity.id
_entity.type
_entity.pdbx_description
1 polymer ?
#
loop_
_entity_poly.entity_id
_entity_poly.type
_entity_poly.pdbx_seq_one_letter_code
_entity_poly.pdbx_strand_id
1 'polypeptide(L)'
;MQISNVQLDQPYSSLDIYHSASDVALPAVVIVPGGSYQQIKERDSERVAITFTTHAFQAFVVRYPVLEHRDYQAAKTAVAQAFDYIVDHATELDVNPDQLGVIGFSAGGQLAAAYSNQTATKAKFVALGYPVIKPTIDDRMGVKTEDVSQLVTDQTPATFIWGSVNDGLTPYLDHVNAYTMMLAQHGVPFELHEFGTGNHGIALANKYTGIVNRDRVDRHMSRWFPLFLEWFAEVIE
;
A
#
# COMPACT_ATOMS: atom_id res chain seq x y z
N MET A 1 2.99 17.38 -14.02
CA MET A 1 3.35 16.01 -13.57
C MET A 1 4.21 15.34 -14.62
N GLN A 2 5.34 14.77 -14.21
CA GLN A 2 6.24 13.97 -15.03
C GLN A 2 6.13 12.51 -14.59
N ILE A 3 6.14 11.58 -15.55
CA ILE A 3 6.13 10.15 -15.25
C ILE A 3 7.42 9.57 -15.81
N SER A 4 8.14 8.83 -14.97
CA SER A 4 9.37 8.13 -15.34
C SER A 4 9.40 6.74 -14.67
N ASN A 5 10.36 5.91 -15.06
CA ASN A 5 10.56 4.58 -14.49
C ASN A 5 12.06 4.36 -14.27
N VAL A 6 12.40 3.76 -13.14
CA VAL A 6 13.77 3.32 -12.84
C VAL A 6 13.77 1.83 -12.52
N GLN A 7 14.80 1.13 -12.96
CA GLN A 7 15.00 -0.27 -12.61
C GLN A 7 15.56 -0.35 -11.19
N LEU A 8 15.05 -1.28 -10.40
CA LEU A 8 15.62 -1.62 -9.09
C LEU A 8 16.68 -2.73 -9.26
N ASP A 9 17.57 -2.86 -8.28
CA ASP A 9 18.59 -3.92 -8.29
C ASP A 9 17.97 -5.32 -8.20
N GLN A 10 16.81 -5.44 -7.53
CA GLN A 10 16.05 -6.68 -7.53
C GLN A 10 15.59 -7.01 -8.95
N PRO A 11 15.98 -8.14 -9.54
CA PRO A 11 15.54 -8.53 -10.88
C PRO A 11 14.02 -8.54 -11.03
N TYR A 12 13.55 -8.16 -12.23
CA TYR A 12 12.11 -8.07 -12.57
C TYR A 12 11.34 -7.07 -11.71
N SER A 13 12.03 -6.04 -11.20
CA SER A 13 11.46 -4.99 -10.36
C SER A 13 11.82 -3.61 -10.86
N SER A 14 10.87 -2.68 -10.76
CA SER A 14 11.08 -1.28 -11.10
C SER A 14 10.22 -0.37 -10.25
N LEU A 15 10.51 0.92 -10.29
CA LEU A 15 9.78 1.96 -9.61
C LEU A 15 9.25 2.95 -10.64
N ASP A 16 7.91 3.04 -10.77
CA ASP A 16 7.29 4.12 -11.53
C ASP A 16 7.20 5.35 -10.65
N ILE A 17 7.66 6.48 -11.15
CA ILE A 17 7.75 7.76 -10.44
C ILE A 17 6.73 8.72 -11.04
N TYR A 18 5.80 9.18 -10.23
CA TYR A 18 4.80 10.21 -10.56
C TYR A 18 5.19 11.47 -9.81
N HIS A 19 6.00 12.30 -10.45
CA HIS A 19 6.60 13.50 -9.87
C HIS A 19 5.88 14.77 -10.33
N SER A 20 5.48 15.59 -9.38
CA SER A 20 4.99 16.94 -9.62
C SER A 20 6.01 17.92 -9.08
N ALA A 21 6.64 18.70 -9.97
CA ALA A 21 7.59 19.72 -9.54
C ALA A 21 6.98 20.66 -8.50
N SER A 22 7.71 20.94 -7.44
CA SER A 22 7.27 21.75 -6.31
C SER A 22 8.42 22.62 -5.78
N ASP A 23 8.08 23.80 -5.27
CA ASP A 23 9.06 24.68 -4.61
C ASP A 23 9.31 24.27 -3.14
N VAL A 24 8.59 23.27 -2.65
CA VAL A 24 8.71 22.71 -1.30
C VAL A 24 8.71 21.19 -1.35
N ALA A 25 9.39 20.56 -0.41
CA ALA A 25 9.32 19.11 -0.27
C ALA A 25 7.90 18.68 0.15
N LEU A 26 7.32 17.73 -0.60
CA LEU A 26 5.96 17.24 -0.40
C LEU A 26 5.96 15.89 0.35
N PRO A 27 4.86 15.57 1.05
CA PRO A 27 4.65 14.20 1.50
C PRO A 27 4.66 13.22 0.33
N ALA A 28 5.01 11.97 0.60
CA ALA A 28 5.15 10.98 -0.45
C ALA A 28 4.59 9.63 -0.06
N VAL A 29 4.11 8.88 -1.06
CA VAL A 29 3.54 7.56 -0.88
C VAL A 29 4.15 6.54 -1.83
N VAL A 30 4.65 5.44 -1.27
CA VAL A 30 5.05 4.24 -2.02
C VAL A 30 3.83 3.34 -2.14
N ILE A 31 3.35 3.15 -3.35
CA ILE A 31 2.17 2.34 -3.66
C ILE A 31 2.61 0.93 -4.02
N VAL A 32 2.09 -0.06 -3.29
CA VAL A 32 2.33 -1.49 -3.53
C VAL A 32 1.01 -2.12 -4.01
N PRO A 33 0.85 -2.33 -5.33
CA PRO A 33 -0.40 -2.80 -5.91
C PRO A 33 -0.72 -4.24 -5.55
N GLY A 34 -2.01 -4.58 -5.54
CA GLY A 34 -2.49 -5.96 -5.45
C GLY A 34 -2.34 -6.74 -6.75
N GLY A 35 -2.70 -8.01 -6.71
CA GLY A 35 -2.70 -8.90 -7.88
C GLY A 35 -2.29 -10.33 -7.60
N SER A 36 -2.25 -10.74 -6.31
CA SER A 36 -1.96 -12.11 -5.88
C SER A 36 -0.63 -12.66 -6.41
N TYR A 37 0.38 -11.82 -6.58
CA TYR A 37 1.67 -12.13 -7.22
C TYR A 37 1.56 -12.69 -8.65
N GLN A 38 0.35 -12.66 -9.23
CA GLN A 38 0.11 -13.10 -10.61
C GLN A 38 0.21 -11.94 -11.61
N GLN A 39 0.01 -10.72 -11.14
CA GLN A 39 0.05 -9.51 -11.96
C GLN A 39 0.13 -8.26 -11.06
N ILE A 40 0.50 -7.14 -11.66
CA ILE A 40 0.34 -5.82 -11.06
C ILE A 40 -0.98 -5.23 -11.58
N LYS A 41 -1.89 -4.86 -10.68
CA LYS A 41 -3.19 -4.32 -11.07
C LYS A 41 -3.11 -2.82 -11.30
N GLU A 42 -3.42 -2.38 -12.50
CA GLU A 42 -3.44 -0.97 -12.89
C GLU A 42 -4.34 -0.09 -12.01
N ARG A 43 -5.50 -0.61 -11.59
CA ARG A 43 -6.42 0.14 -10.74
C ARG A 43 -5.85 0.47 -9.37
N ASP A 44 -4.92 -0.40 -8.88
CA ASP A 44 -4.26 -0.27 -7.58
C ASP A 44 -2.90 0.45 -7.72
N SER A 45 -2.48 0.83 -8.94
CA SER A 45 -1.19 1.47 -9.26
C SER A 45 -1.36 2.88 -9.81
N GLU A 46 -1.34 3.06 -11.14
CA GLU A 46 -1.35 4.36 -11.81
C GLU A 46 -2.50 5.27 -11.36
N ARG A 47 -3.72 4.73 -11.25
CA ARG A 47 -4.89 5.54 -10.87
C ARG A 47 -4.81 6.04 -9.43
N VAL A 48 -4.25 5.22 -8.54
CA VAL A 48 -4.00 5.63 -7.16
C VAL A 48 -2.91 6.68 -7.13
N ALA A 49 -1.79 6.46 -7.86
CA ALA A 49 -0.70 7.43 -7.95
C ALA A 49 -1.17 8.80 -8.44
N ILE A 50 -1.91 8.85 -9.55
CA ILE A 50 -2.48 10.11 -10.07
C ILE A 50 -3.41 10.76 -9.05
N THR A 51 -4.21 9.97 -8.32
CA THR A 51 -5.09 10.54 -7.29
C THR A 51 -4.28 11.20 -6.17
N PHE A 52 -3.22 10.57 -5.68
CA PHE A 52 -2.34 11.16 -4.67
C PHE A 52 -1.66 12.44 -5.18
N THR A 53 -1.16 12.44 -6.42
CA THR A 53 -0.49 13.65 -6.97
C THR A 53 -1.44 14.83 -7.12
N THR A 54 -2.76 14.62 -7.28
CA THR A 54 -3.75 15.70 -7.27
C THR A 54 -4.04 16.25 -5.87
N HIS A 55 -3.48 15.64 -4.83
CA HIS A 55 -3.62 16.05 -3.42
C HIS A 55 -2.26 16.41 -2.80
N ALA A 56 -1.34 16.94 -3.61
CA ALA A 56 -0.04 17.41 -3.19
C ALA A 56 0.87 16.34 -2.55
N PHE A 57 0.80 15.09 -3.02
CA PHE A 57 1.77 14.05 -2.72
C PHE A 57 2.68 13.78 -3.92
N GLN A 58 3.90 13.40 -3.68
CA GLN A 58 4.69 12.63 -4.65
C GLN A 58 4.26 11.16 -4.55
N ALA A 59 4.14 10.46 -5.69
CA ALA A 59 3.66 9.09 -5.70
C ALA A 59 4.59 8.17 -6.48
N PHE A 60 4.81 6.98 -5.93
CA PHE A 60 5.74 5.98 -6.45
C PHE A 60 5.05 4.62 -6.49
N VAL A 61 5.12 3.91 -7.62
CA VAL A 61 4.51 2.58 -7.74
C VAL A 61 5.58 1.52 -7.87
N VAL A 62 5.63 0.59 -6.93
CA VAL A 62 6.57 -0.54 -6.98
C VAL A 62 6.03 -1.60 -7.93
N ARG A 63 6.83 -1.93 -8.95
CA ARG A 63 6.65 -3.11 -9.81
C ARG A 63 7.51 -4.21 -9.23
N TYR A 64 6.93 -5.14 -8.49
CA TYR A 64 7.62 -6.29 -7.89
C TYR A 64 7.47 -7.55 -8.76
N PRO A 65 8.30 -8.61 -8.56
CA PRO A 65 8.26 -9.82 -9.38
C PRO A 65 6.91 -10.52 -9.30
N VAL A 66 6.35 -10.87 -10.46
CA VAL A 66 5.05 -11.54 -10.62
C VAL A 66 5.13 -12.69 -11.62
N LEU A 67 4.06 -13.45 -11.79
CA LEU A 67 3.97 -14.60 -12.72
C LEU A 67 5.01 -15.68 -12.42
N GLU A 68 5.79 -16.07 -13.42
CA GLU A 68 6.88 -17.07 -13.29
C GLU A 68 8.02 -16.61 -12.39
N HIS A 69 8.17 -15.29 -12.20
CA HIS A 69 9.20 -14.67 -11.35
C HIS A 69 8.70 -14.35 -9.95
N ARG A 70 7.44 -14.71 -9.63
CA ARG A 70 6.87 -14.40 -8.32
C ARG A 70 7.68 -15.04 -7.19
N ASP A 71 8.08 -14.21 -6.26
CA ASP A 71 8.78 -14.61 -5.05
C ASP A 71 8.52 -13.60 -3.95
N TYR A 72 8.12 -14.07 -2.77
CA TYR A 72 7.74 -13.19 -1.67
C TYR A 72 8.92 -12.38 -1.13
N GLN A 73 10.10 -12.99 -1.00
CA GLN A 73 11.28 -12.30 -0.48
C GLN A 73 11.83 -11.31 -1.50
N ALA A 74 11.84 -11.67 -2.78
CA ALA A 74 12.20 -10.75 -3.85
C ALA A 74 11.25 -9.54 -3.91
N ALA A 75 9.95 -9.75 -3.73
CA ALA A 75 8.97 -8.66 -3.68
C ALA A 75 9.18 -7.74 -2.45
N LYS A 76 9.49 -8.29 -1.28
CA LYS A 76 9.88 -7.49 -0.09
C LYS A 76 11.14 -6.67 -0.35
N THR A 77 12.15 -7.27 -0.99
CA THR A 77 13.38 -6.58 -1.38
C THR A 77 13.11 -5.42 -2.33
N ALA A 78 12.22 -5.61 -3.32
CA ALA A 78 11.83 -4.54 -4.23
C ALA A 78 11.18 -3.35 -3.51
N VAL A 79 10.33 -3.61 -2.50
CA VAL A 79 9.75 -2.52 -1.69
C VAL A 79 10.83 -1.78 -0.90
N ALA A 80 11.77 -2.50 -0.28
CA ALA A 80 12.86 -1.88 0.48
C ALA A 80 13.75 -1.00 -0.43
N GLN A 81 14.13 -1.51 -1.60
CA GLN A 81 14.93 -0.75 -2.57
C GLN A 81 14.22 0.48 -3.12
N ALA A 82 12.89 0.42 -3.26
CA ALA A 82 12.10 1.58 -3.64
C ALA A 82 12.22 2.71 -2.59
N PHE A 83 12.13 2.36 -1.31
CA PHE A 83 12.34 3.33 -0.22
C PHE A 83 13.76 3.88 -0.20
N ASP A 84 14.76 3.01 -0.38
CA ASP A 84 16.17 3.44 -0.44
C ASP A 84 16.36 4.44 -1.56
N TYR A 85 15.90 4.12 -2.78
CA TYR A 85 15.98 5.02 -3.92
C TYR A 85 15.32 6.38 -3.67
N ILE A 86 14.09 6.38 -3.12
CA ILE A 86 13.35 7.62 -2.87
C ILE A 86 14.08 8.50 -1.84
N VAL A 87 14.59 7.92 -0.76
CA VAL A 87 15.31 8.67 0.27
C VAL A 87 16.63 9.21 -0.26
N ASP A 88 17.38 8.43 -1.05
CA ASP A 88 18.65 8.85 -1.64
C ASP A 88 18.46 9.97 -2.68
N HIS A 89 17.28 10.07 -3.32
CA HIS A 89 16.94 11.10 -4.32
C HIS A 89 15.89 12.11 -3.82
N ALA A 90 15.65 12.18 -2.51
CA ALA A 90 14.54 12.95 -1.95
C ALA A 90 14.54 14.44 -2.39
N THR A 91 15.71 15.05 -2.48
CA THR A 91 15.85 16.46 -2.94
C THR A 91 15.46 16.62 -4.40
N GLU A 92 15.87 15.69 -5.28
CA GLU A 92 15.57 15.74 -6.72
C GLU A 92 14.10 15.45 -7.01
N LEU A 93 13.45 14.68 -6.12
CA LEU A 93 12.08 14.25 -6.22
C LEU A 93 11.09 15.15 -5.44
N ASP A 94 11.57 16.23 -4.86
CA ASP A 94 10.78 17.13 -4.01
C ASP A 94 10.02 16.37 -2.90
N VAL A 95 10.67 15.36 -2.27
CA VAL A 95 10.08 14.50 -1.24
C VAL A 95 10.50 14.96 0.15
N ASN A 96 9.56 15.02 1.09
CA ASN A 96 9.84 15.11 2.51
C ASN A 96 9.98 13.70 3.11
N PRO A 97 11.21 13.24 3.47
CA PRO A 97 11.40 11.89 3.99
C PRO A 97 10.70 11.64 5.34
N ASP A 98 10.38 12.70 6.09
CA ASP A 98 9.67 12.59 7.36
C ASP A 98 8.15 12.41 7.18
N GLN A 99 7.67 12.56 5.95
CA GLN A 99 6.28 12.32 5.54
C GLN A 99 6.20 11.29 4.38
N LEU A 100 7.17 10.36 4.32
CA LEU A 100 7.19 9.25 3.36
C LEU A 100 6.53 8.02 3.96
N GLY A 101 5.49 7.51 3.34
CA GLY A 101 4.80 6.31 3.81
C GLY A 101 4.54 5.29 2.72
N VAL A 102 3.87 4.21 3.09
CA VAL A 102 3.50 3.13 2.18
C VAL A 102 2.00 2.90 2.15
N ILE A 103 1.46 2.67 0.98
CA ILE A 103 0.09 2.18 0.81
C ILE A 103 0.10 0.86 0.03
N GLY A 104 -0.57 -0.16 0.57
CA GLY A 104 -0.64 -1.46 -0.07
C GLY A 104 -2.05 -2.00 -0.19
N PHE A 105 -2.32 -2.71 -1.29
CA PHE A 105 -3.63 -3.28 -1.58
C PHE A 105 -3.54 -4.80 -1.69
N SER A 106 -4.41 -5.57 -1.00
CA SER A 106 -4.48 -7.03 -1.12
C SER A 106 -3.11 -7.68 -0.85
N ALA A 107 -2.52 -8.42 -1.79
CA ALA A 107 -1.16 -8.97 -1.70
C ALA A 107 -0.09 -7.86 -1.54
N GLY A 108 -0.29 -6.69 -2.17
CA GLY A 108 0.56 -5.52 -1.94
C GLY A 108 0.43 -4.96 -0.52
N GLY A 109 -0.75 -5.11 0.11
CA GLY A 109 -0.96 -4.79 1.53
C GLY A 109 -0.11 -5.67 2.46
N GLN A 110 0.07 -6.94 2.11
CA GLN A 110 0.97 -7.84 2.83
C GLN A 110 2.43 -7.36 2.76
N LEU A 111 2.88 -6.99 1.57
CA LEU A 111 4.24 -6.47 1.36
C LEU A 111 4.46 -5.14 2.10
N ALA A 112 3.47 -4.24 2.05
CA ALA A 112 3.49 -2.96 2.75
C ALA A 112 3.59 -3.18 4.27
N ALA A 113 2.75 -4.04 4.85
CA ALA A 113 2.79 -4.39 6.26
C ALA A 113 4.11 -5.07 6.65
N ALA A 114 4.59 -6.03 5.84
CA ALA A 114 5.85 -6.70 6.09
C ALA A 114 7.05 -5.75 6.10
N TYR A 115 7.07 -4.77 5.19
CA TYR A 115 8.12 -3.74 5.16
C TYR A 115 8.04 -2.81 6.37
N SER A 116 6.83 -2.35 6.70
CA SER A 116 6.62 -1.37 7.77
C SER A 116 6.92 -1.92 9.17
N ASN A 117 6.79 -3.23 9.35
CA ASN A 117 7.11 -3.91 10.61
C ASN A 117 8.60 -4.26 10.77
N GLN A 118 9.46 -3.90 9.80
CA GLN A 118 10.90 -4.09 9.94
C GLN A 118 11.51 -3.02 10.84
N THR A 119 12.50 -3.40 11.64
CA THR A 119 13.21 -2.46 12.53
C THR A 119 13.88 -1.30 11.77
N ALA A 120 14.27 -1.54 10.52
CA ALA A 120 14.93 -0.54 9.65
C ALA A 120 13.95 0.13 8.65
N THR A 121 12.64 0.08 8.92
CA THR A 121 11.67 0.74 8.02
C THR A 121 11.92 2.24 7.93
N LYS A 122 11.81 2.77 6.72
CA LYS A 122 11.84 4.23 6.45
C LYS A 122 10.43 4.81 6.34
N ALA A 123 9.40 3.96 6.39
CA ALA A 123 8.02 4.41 6.35
C ALA A 123 7.64 5.14 7.65
N LYS A 124 7.01 6.31 7.54
CA LYS A 124 6.52 7.11 8.65
C LYS A 124 5.05 6.85 8.93
N PHE A 125 4.33 6.32 7.95
CA PHE A 125 2.96 5.87 8.07
C PHE A 125 2.68 4.68 7.13
N VAL A 126 1.61 3.96 7.43
CA VAL A 126 1.16 2.80 6.66
C VAL A 126 -0.31 2.92 6.34
N ALA A 127 -0.70 2.65 5.10
CA ALA A 127 -2.10 2.53 4.71
C ALA A 127 -2.37 1.18 4.04
N LEU A 128 -3.37 0.43 4.51
CA LEU A 128 -3.62 -0.94 4.08
C LEU A 128 -5.06 -1.12 3.60
N GLY A 129 -5.23 -1.35 2.30
CA GLY A 129 -6.54 -1.62 1.70
C GLY A 129 -6.82 -3.12 1.57
N TYR A 130 -7.83 -3.64 2.26
CA TYR A 130 -8.22 -5.06 2.20
C TYR A 130 -7.01 -6.01 2.13
N PRO A 131 -6.01 -5.83 3.04
CA PRO A 131 -4.72 -6.49 2.91
C PRO A 131 -4.82 -8.01 3.08
N VAL A 132 -3.91 -8.74 2.43
CA VAL A 132 -3.53 -10.08 2.90
C VAL A 132 -2.66 -9.90 4.14
N ILE A 133 -2.91 -10.63 5.20
CA ILE A 133 -2.14 -10.58 6.45
C ILE A 133 -1.59 -11.97 6.80
N LYS A 134 -2.46 -12.97 6.82
CA LYS A 134 -2.07 -14.36 7.10
C LYS A 134 -1.89 -15.17 5.82
N PRO A 135 -1.10 -16.24 5.85
CA PRO A 135 -0.81 -17.09 4.68
C PRO A 135 -1.97 -18.01 4.27
N THR A 136 -3.22 -17.63 4.58
CA THR A 136 -4.42 -18.45 4.36
C THR A 136 -4.79 -18.63 2.88
N ILE A 137 -4.20 -17.79 1.99
CA ILE A 137 -4.47 -17.84 0.55
C ILE A 137 -3.20 -18.09 -0.27
N ASP A 138 -2.12 -18.59 0.34
CA ASP A 138 -0.83 -18.85 -0.30
C ASP A 138 -0.95 -19.78 -1.51
N ASP A 139 -1.72 -20.86 -1.40
CA ASP A 139 -1.95 -21.80 -2.51
C ASP A 139 -2.57 -21.09 -3.73
N ARG A 140 -3.50 -20.16 -3.50
CA ARG A 140 -4.11 -19.36 -4.57
C ARG A 140 -3.11 -18.36 -5.17
N MET A 141 -2.24 -17.77 -4.37
CA MET A 141 -1.21 -16.83 -4.82
C MET A 141 -0.04 -17.55 -5.51
N GLY A 142 0.18 -18.81 -5.18
CA GLY A 142 1.31 -19.61 -5.69
C GLY A 142 2.66 -19.17 -5.13
N VAL A 143 2.65 -18.55 -3.94
CA VAL A 143 3.86 -18.17 -3.18
C VAL A 143 3.65 -18.53 -1.72
N LYS A 144 4.74 -18.84 -1.03
CA LYS A 144 4.72 -19.00 0.42
C LYS A 144 5.04 -17.68 1.09
N THR A 145 4.16 -17.27 1.99
CA THR A 145 4.26 -16.01 2.72
C THR A 145 4.34 -16.25 4.23
N GLU A 146 4.31 -15.18 5.00
CA GLU A 146 4.34 -15.22 6.47
C GLU A 146 3.10 -14.54 7.05
N ASP A 147 2.79 -14.83 8.31
CA ASP A 147 1.79 -14.08 9.07
C ASP A 147 2.38 -12.73 9.50
N VAL A 148 2.10 -11.69 8.73
CA VAL A 148 2.67 -10.36 8.97
C VAL A 148 2.09 -9.68 10.21
N SER A 149 1.00 -10.19 10.79
CA SER A 149 0.49 -9.70 12.07
C SER A 149 1.43 -10.00 13.23
N GLN A 150 2.21 -11.08 13.12
CA GLN A 150 3.20 -11.47 14.13
C GLN A 150 4.48 -10.60 14.09
N LEU A 151 4.63 -9.77 13.06
CA LEU A 151 5.76 -8.86 12.91
C LEU A 151 5.50 -7.48 13.54
N VAL A 152 4.27 -7.23 14.00
CA VAL A 152 3.91 -5.96 14.65
C VAL A 152 4.67 -5.79 15.95
N THR A 153 5.24 -4.60 16.14
CA THR A 153 5.94 -4.19 17.36
C THR A 153 5.48 -2.79 17.76
N ASP A 154 5.95 -2.28 18.89
CA ASP A 154 5.74 -0.88 19.33
C ASP A 154 6.45 0.15 18.42
N GLN A 155 7.33 -0.31 17.49
CA GLN A 155 8.00 0.52 16.49
C GLN A 155 7.26 0.54 15.14
N THR A 156 6.18 -0.22 14.98
CA THR A 156 5.34 -0.19 13.78
C THR A 156 4.75 1.22 13.61
N PRO A 157 4.85 1.83 12.42
CA PRO A 157 4.34 3.19 12.21
C PRO A 157 2.82 3.28 12.37
N ALA A 158 2.32 4.49 12.63
CA ALA A 158 0.88 4.76 12.63
C ALA A 158 0.21 4.21 11.38
N THR A 159 -0.92 3.53 11.56
CA THR A 159 -1.52 2.71 10.49
C THR A 159 -2.97 3.11 10.23
N PHE A 160 -3.27 3.41 8.95
CA PHE A 160 -4.63 3.54 8.44
C PHE A 160 -5.02 2.26 7.72
N ILE A 161 -6.09 1.59 8.12
CA ILE A 161 -6.49 0.30 7.53
C ILE A 161 -7.97 0.28 7.19
N TRP A 162 -8.32 -0.30 6.03
CA TRP A 162 -9.73 -0.46 5.64
C TRP A 162 -9.97 -1.77 4.92
N GLY A 163 -11.21 -2.24 5.03
CA GLY A 163 -11.68 -3.46 4.39
C GLY A 163 -13.20 -3.51 4.25
N SER A 164 -13.70 -4.67 3.90
CA SER A 164 -15.12 -4.97 3.87
C SER A 164 -15.41 -6.26 4.62
N VAL A 165 -16.44 -6.25 5.47
CA VAL A 165 -16.92 -7.48 6.15
C VAL A 165 -17.39 -8.57 5.17
N ASN A 166 -17.71 -8.18 3.94
CA ASN A 166 -18.15 -9.08 2.87
C ASN A 166 -17.01 -9.52 1.92
N ASP A 167 -15.75 -9.25 2.28
CA ASP A 167 -14.61 -9.68 1.48
C ASP A 167 -14.48 -11.21 1.51
N GLY A 168 -14.79 -11.84 0.37
CA GLY A 168 -14.71 -13.30 0.25
C GLY A 168 -13.32 -13.82 -0.08
N LEU A 169 -12.34 -12.93 -0.32
CA LEU A 169 -10.95 -13.33 -0.63
C LEU A 169 -10.03 -13.18 0.58
N THR A 170 -10.13 -12.06 1.27
CA THR A 170 -9.41 -11.78 2.52
C THR A 170 -10.43 -11.60 3.64
N PRO A 171 -10.94 -12.71 4.24
CA PRO A 171 -11.95 -12.63 5.29
C PRO A 171 -11.51 -11.71 6.44
N TYR A 172 -12.41 -10.83 6.85
CA TYR A 172 -12.16 -9.78 7.82
C TYR A 172 -11.45 -10.27 9.08
N LEU A 173 -11.94 -11.36 9.68
CA LEU A 173 -11.39 -11.87 10.95
C LEU A 173 -9.94 -12.34 10.84
N ASP A 174 -9.58 -12.93 9.69
CA ASP A 174 -8.24 -13.49 9.48
C ASP A 174 -7.21 -12.45 9.02
N HIS A 175 -7.66 -11.32 8.49
CA HIS A 175 -6.79 -10.33 7.90
C HIS A 175 -6.88 -8.98 8.62
N VAL A 176 -7.86 -8.15 8.32
CA VAL A 176 -7.98 -6.80 8.89
C VAL A 176 -8.05 -6.84 10.41
N ASN A 177 -8.98 -7.63 10.97
CA ASN A 177 -9.15 -7.73 12.42
C ASN A 177 -7.92 -8.33 13.10
N ALA A 178 -7.31 -9.37 12.52
CA ALA A 178 -6.11 -9.98 13.10
C ALA A 178 -4.96 -8.97 13.20
N TYR A 179 -4.78 -8.12 12.19
CA TYR A 179 -3.73 -7.10 12.18
C TYR A 179 -4.01 -5.98 13.18
N THR A 180 -5.23 -5.45 13.19
CA THR A 180 -5.61 -4.36 14.11
C THR A 180 -5.57 -4.79 15.58
N MET A 181 -5.87 -6.06 15.89
CA MET A 181 -5.68 -6.59 17.23
C MET A 181 -4.21 -6.53 17.67
N MET A 182 -3.27 -6.86 16.79
CA MET A 182 -1.84 -6.78 17.12
C MET A 182 -1.37 -5.33 17.24
N LEU A 183 -1.84 -4.42 16.38
CA LEU A 183 -1.57 -2.98 16.54
C LEU A 183 -2.02 -2.49 17.91
N ALA A 184 -3.25 -2.83 18.32
CA ALA A 184 -3.79 -2.45 19.63
C ALA A 184 -2.99 -3.06 20.80
N GLN A 185 -2.58 -4.33 20.70
CA GLN A 185 -1.77 -5.00 21.74
C GLN A 185 -0.39 -4.37 21.92
N HIS A 186 0.21 -3.86 20.86
CA HIS A 186 1.51 -3.19 20.89
C HIS A 186 1.43 -1.67 21.09
N GLY A 187 0.21 -1.12 21.26
CA GLY A 187 0.01 0.30 21.48
C GLY A 187 0.32 1.19 20.27
N VAL A 188 0.32 0.59 19.06
CA VAL A 188 0.52 1.32 17.81
C VAL A 188 -0.72 2.16 17.50
N PRO A 189 -0.61 3.47 17.19
CA PRO A 189 -1.73 4.27 16.74
C PRO A 189 -2.29 3.73 15.42
N PHE A 190 -3.61 3.54 15.34
CA PHE A 190 -4.23 3.15 14.08
C PHE A 190 -5.65 3.69 13.94
N GLU A 191 -6.10 3.81 12.69
CA GLU A 191 -7.48 4.10 12.33
C GLU A 191 -8.02 2.99 11.44
N LEU A 192 -9.22 2.46 11.79
CA LEU A 192 -9.87 1.35 11.09
C LEU A 192 -11.20 1.79 10.48
N HIS A 193 -11.36 1.53 9.18
CA HIS A 193 -12.62 1.69 8.47
C HIS A 193 -13.12 0.35 7.93
N GLU A 194 -14.15 -0.19 8.56
CA GLU A 194 -14.76 -1.45 8.15
C GLU A 194 -16.11 -1.17 7.46
N PHE A 195 -16.17 -1.46 6.17
CA PHE A 195 -17.35 -1.18 5.36
C PHE A 195 -18.28 -2.40 5.28
N GLY A 196 -19.58 -2.19 5.47
CA GLY A 196 -20.61 -3.23 5.31
C GLY A 196 -20.90 -3.58 3.83
N THR A 197 -20.31 -2.86 2.89
CA THR A 197 -20.46 -3.03 1.43
C THR A 197 -19.10 -3.11 0.77
N GLY A 198 -19.09 -3.41 -0.53
CA GLY A 198 -17.87 -3.56 -1.31
C GLY A 198 -17.35 -4.99 -1.35
N ASN A 199 -16.58 -5.25 -2.40
CA ASN A 199 -15.92 -6.52 -2.65
C ASN A 199 -14.42 -6.35 -2.60
N HIS A 200 -13.67 -7.46 -2.60
CA HIS A 200 -12.22 -7.42 -2.68
C HIS A 200 -11.70 -6.70 -3.94
N GLY A 201 -10.63 -5.93 -3.78
CA GLY A 201 -9.88 -5.40 -4.91
C GLY A 201 -10.58 -4.25 -5.65
N ILE A 202 -11.20 -3.33 -4.95
CA ILE A 202 -11.91 -2.19 -5.56
C ILE A 202 -11.10 -0.89 -5.59
N ALA A 203 -9.88 -0.87 -5.06
CA ALA A 203 -8.97 0.29 -5.07
C ALA A 203 -9.66 1.58 -4.57
N LEU A 204 -9.69 2.64 -5.37
CA LEU A 204 -10.40 3.89 -5.05
C LEU A 204 -11.92 3.73 -4.97
N ALA A 205 -12.48 2.61 -5.42
CA ALA A 205 -13.91 2.31 -5.41
C ALA A 205 -14.82 3.38 -6.06
N ASN A 206 -14.26 4.29 -6.84
CA ASN A 206 -14.96 5.38 -7.50
C ASN A 206 -15.13 5.15 -9.01
N LYS A 207 -15.77 6.10 -9.70
CA LYS A 207 -16.01 6.02 -11.15
C LYS A 207 -14.70 5.94 -11.96
N TYR A 208 -13.61 6.52 -11.48
CA TYR A 208 -12.32 6.50 -12.16
C TYR A 208 -11.73 5.08 -12.19
N THR A 209 -11.78 4.34 -11.08
CA THR A 209 -11.39 2.92 -11.07
C THR A 209 -12.41 2.01 -11.75
N GLY A 210 -13.67 2.42 -11.81
CA GLY A 210 -14.77 1.70 -12.45
C GLY A 210 -14.87 1.85 -13.97
N ILE A 211 -13.95 2.57 -14.65
CA ILE A 211 -14.01 2.78 -16.11
C ILE A 211 -14.02 1.44 -16.88
N VAL A 212 -13.20 0.49 -16.44
CA VAL A 212 -13.08 -0.83 -17.09
C VAL A 212 -14.08 -1.85 -16.53
N ASN A 213 -14.45 -1.72 -15.26
CA ASN A 213 -15.38 -2.62 -14.61
C ASN A 213 -16.25 -1.84 -13.61
N ARG A 214 -17.55 -1.66 -13.94
CA ARG A 214 -18.52 -0.93 -13.11
C ARG A 214 -18.76 -1.56 -11.74
N ASP A 215 -18.55 -2.89 -11.60
CA ASP A 215 -18.67 -3.60 -10.31
C ASP A 215 -17.60 -3.17 -9.28
N ARG A 216 -16.63 -2.35 -9.71
CA ARG A 216 -15.60 -1.76 -8.86
C ARG A 216 -15.96 -0.37 -8.31
N VAL A 217 -17.20 0.08 -8.48
CA VAL A 217 -17.70 1.34 -7.92
C VAL A 217 -18.54 1.06 -6.68
N ASP A 218 -18.05 1.52 -5.54
CA ASP A 218 -18.80 1.52 -4.28
C ASP A 218 -18.67 2.90 -3.63
N ARG A 219 -19.79 3.66 -3.58
CA ARG A 219 -19.80 5.03 -3.09
C ARG A 219 -19.47 5.15 -1.60
N HIS A 220 -19.79 4.12 -0.82
CA HIS A 220 -19.50 4.11 0.61
C HIS A 220 -18.02 3.82 0.83
N MET A 221 -17.51 2.73 0.26
CA MET A 221 -16.12 2.35 0.40
C MET A 221 -15.15 3.37 -0.25
N SER A 222 -15.57 4.11 -1.30
CA SER A 222 -14.73 5.17 -1.90
C SER A 222 -14.40 6.31 -0.93
N ARG A 223 -15.07 6.38 0.22
CA ARG A 223 -14.78 7.37 1.27
C ARG A 223 -13.48 7.10 2.01
N TRP A 224 -12.88 5.92 1.83
CA TRP A 224 -11.59 5.64 2.48
C TRP A 224 -10.53 6.69 2.13
N PHE A 225 -10.51 7.19 0.90
CA PHE A 225 -9.49 8.13 0.47
C PHE A 225 -9.60 9.52 1.14
N PRO A 226 -10.76 10.21 1.16
CA PRO A 226 -10.89 11.43 1.94
C PRO A 226 -10.66 11.21 3.45
N LEU A 227 -11.09 10.10 4.02
CA LEU A 227 -10.82 9.74 5.41
C LEU A 227 -9.31 9.56 5.67
N PHE A 228 -8.59 8.93 4.73
CA PHE A 228 -7.14 8.85 4.80
C PHE A 228 -6.48 10.24 4.79
N LEU A 229 -6.96 11.18 3.97
CA LEU A 229 -6.39 12.53 3.92
C LEU A 229 -6.64 13.29 5.24
N GLU A 230 -7.83 13.14 5.83
CA GLU A 230 -8.15 13.70 7.16
C GLU A 230 -7.23 13.11 8.24
N TRP A 231 -7.11 11.78 8.28
CA TRP A 231 -6.21 11.09 9.20
C TRP A 231 -4.73 11.48 9.02
N PHE A 232 -4.28 11.59 7.77
CA PHE A 232 -2.91 11.98 7.46
C PHE A 232 -2.57 13.37 8.03
N ALA A 233 -3.46 14.35 7.82
CA ALA A 233 -3.30 15.70 8.32
C ALA A 233 -3.30 15.77 9.86
N GLU A 234 -4.04 14.89 10.55
CA GLU A 234 -4.12 14.89 12.02
C GLU A 234 -2.97 14.13 12.70
N VAL A 235 -2.42 13.10 12.05
CA VAL A 235 -1.51 12.14 12.68
C VAL A 235 -0.06 12.30 12.19
N ILE A 236 0.14 12.77 10.95
CA ILE A 236 1.45 12.80 10.29
C ILE A 236 1.94 14.23 10.06
N GLU A 237 1.05 15.17 9.72
CA GLU A 237 1.40 16.60 9.61
C GLU A 237 1.53 17.28 10.97
#